data_d91102129d5e4424ba3253a07798c0cd
#
_entry.id   d91102129d5e4424ba3253a07798c0cd
#
_cell.length_a   1.000
_cell.length_b   1.000
_cell.length_c   1.000
_cell.angle_alpha   90.00
_cell.angle_beta   90.00
_cell.angle_gamma   90.00
#
_symmetry.space_group_name_H-M   'P 1'
#
loop_
_entity.id
_entity.type
_entity.pdbx_description
1 polymer ?
#
loop_
_entity_poly.entity_id
_entity_poly.type
_entity_poly.pdbx_seq_one_letter_code
_entity_poly.pdbx_strand_id
1 'polypeptide(L)'
;MSSETNNRSNVAVGLNDPQWLAINQVTAALNPSQLNWLSGYFAGLAQSSQGQVLPIQQTAVAKSLTILFGSQTGNAKLVATELKAKLGDSSYEFFCQTGKDFDQRLADLGAKRILDRLDCDVDYEASVNAWSDALMAKIADEMVQAEAGHTQLTTMASENTLNVVEYNKKFPFKASLLTSQKITGRDSVKDIRHIEVSLEDSGIQYQAGDALGVWFNNDEQLVSDLLELLAIDKNESIKLAEQSLTIFEALVEKLELTLSYPTFAKAYNEYAASDELAAKLEDKAVLRVYLAERQIIDVVRDYPAKLSAQQLVDALRPMAPRLYSIASSQAEVEDEVHLTVAVVEYDAHGYRHQGGASGFLAKRLEEGGEVRVFVE
;
A
#
# COMPACT_ATOMS: atom_id res chain seq x y z
N MET A 1 -21.63 -49.22 35.37
CA MET A 1 -21.95 -47.83 35.78
C MET A 1 -20.99 -46.95 35.07
N SER A 2 -21.24 -46.08 34.14
CA SER A 2 -22.46 -45.58 33.51
C SER A 2 -22.05 -44.94 32.20
N SER A 3 -22.62 -45.40 31.11
CA SER A 3 -22.51 -44.79 29.79
C SER A 3 -23.76 -43.95 29.53
N GLU A 4 -23.80 -42.75 30.06
CA GLU A 4 -24.89 -41.80 29.78
C GLU A 4 -24.36 -40.38 29.84
N THR A 5 -23.71 -39.90 28.77
CA THR A 5 -23.57 -38.47 28.51
C THR A 5 -23.07 -38.27 27.07
N ASN A 6 -23.90 -38.56 26.06
CA ASN A 6 -23.67 -37.97 24.71
C ASN A 6 -24.88 -38.08 23.79
N ASN A 7 -26.08 -37.84 24.27
CA ASN A 7 -27.27 -37.97 23.42
C ASN A 7 -28.16 -36.71 23.35
N ARG A 8 -27.57 -35.51 23.50
CA ARG A 8 -28.34 -34.25 23.39
C ARG A 8 -27.96 -33.34 22.21
N SER A 9 -26.89 -33.64 21.47
CA SER A 9 -26.45 -32.80 20.36
C SER A 9 -27.00 -33.22 18.98
N ASN A 10 -27.51 -34.45 18.83
CA ASN A 10 -27.83 -34.99 17.52
C ASN A 10 -29.19 -34.52 16.95
N VAL A 11 -30.08 -33.99 17.79
CA VAL A 11 -31.45 -33.61 17.36
C VAL A 11 -31.50 -32.19 16.76
N ALA A 12 -30.53 -31.34 17.04
CA ALA A 12 -30.56 -29.93 16.64
C ALA A 12 -30.18 -29.69 15.18
N VAL A 13 -29.46 -30.62 14.51
CA VAL A 13 -28.87 -30.40 13.17
C VAL A 13 -29.47 -31.31 12.09
N GLY A 14 -30.39 -32.20 12.45
CA GLY A 14 -31.12 -33.07 11.49
C GLY A 14 -30.29 -34.16 10.81
N LEU A 15 -29.10 -34.48 11.35
CA LEU A 15 -28.24 -35.56 10.84
C LEU A 15 -28.60 -36.90 11.44
N ASN A 16 -28.58 -37.98 10.63
CA ASN A 16 -28.81 -39.36 11.10
C ASN A 16 -27.51 -39.96 11.67
N ASP A 17 -27.64 -41.06 12.44
CA ASP A 17 -26.50 -41.70 13.12
C ASP A 17 -25.35 -42.10 12.19
N PRO A 18 -25.57 -42.67 10.98
CA PRO A 18 -24.48 -42.90 10.04
C PRO A 18 -23.74 -41.64 9.59
N GLN A 19 -24.46 -40.53 9.41
CA GLN A 19 -23.84 -39.23 9.02
C GLN A 19 -22.98 -38.66 10.15
N TRP A 20 -23.45 -38.75 11.40
CA TRP A 20 -22.69 -38.37 12.57
C TRP A 20 -21.43 -39.22 12.73
N LEU A 21 -21.51 -40.53 12.51
CA LEU A 21 -20.38 -41.44 12.58
C LEU A 21 -19.32 -41.07 11.55
N ALA A 22 -19.71 -40.79 10.32
CA ALA A 22 -18.81 -40.38 9.24
C ALA A 22 -18.11 -39.06 9.54
N ILE A 23 -18.84 -38.06 10.04
CA ILE A 23 -18.28 -36.76 10.42
C ILE A 23 -17.27 -36.95 11.55
N ASN A 24 -17.60 -37.70 12.60
CA ASN A 24 -16.69 -37.93 13.70
C ASN A 24 -15.43 -38.70 13.28
N GLN A 25 -15.51 -39.63 12.36
CA GLN A 25 -14.37 -40.35 11.81
C GLN A 25 -13.42 -39.40 11.04
N VAL A 26 -13.95 -38.49 10.25
CA VAL A 26 -13.17 -37.54 9.49
C VAL A 26 -12.54 -36.49 10.42
N THR A 27 -13.30 -35.95 11.38
CA THR A 27 -12.84 -34.85 12.24
C THR A 27 -11.89 -35.28 13.34
N ALA A 28 -11.95 -36.56 13.80
CA ALA A 28 -11.09 -37.08 14.88
C ALA A 28 -9.57 -37.03 14.55
N ALA A 29 -9.19 -37.04 13.27
CA ALA A 29 -7.81 -37.04 12.80
C ALA A 29 -7.31 -35.64 12.37
N LEU A 30 -8.13 -34.60 12.45
CA LEU A 30 -7.83 -33.28 11.93
C LEU A 30 -7.36 -32.31 13.01
N ASN A 31 -6.38 -31.47 12.65
CA ASN A 31 -5.93 -30.37 13.49
C ASN A 31 -6.89 -29.15 13.40
N PRO A 32 -6.78 -28.15 14.30
CA PRO A 32 -7.68 -26.99 14.31
C PRO A 32 -7.76 -26.21 12.99
N SER A 33 -6.64 -26.05 12.27
CA SER A 33 -6.61 -25.36 10.96
C SER A 33 -7.39 -26.12 9.89
N GLN A 34 -7.29 -27.45 9.89
CA GLN A 34 -8.05 -28.32 8.99
C GLN A 34 -9.54 -28.33 9.30
N LEU A 35 -9.90 -28.26 10.59
CA LEU A 35 -11.30 -28.14 11.02
C LEU A 35 -11.92 -26.80 10.58
N ASN A 36 -11.18 -25.70 10.69
CA ASN A 36 -11.61 -24.40 10.20
C ASN A 36 -11.80 -24.39 8.67
N TRP A 37 -10.86 -25.00 7.94
CA TRP A 37 -11.01 -25.14 6.48
C TRP A 37 -12.26 -25.94 6.09
N LEU A 38 -12.51 -27.06 6.75
CA LEU A 38 -13.71 -27.90 6.54
C LEU A 38 -15.00 -27.14 6.86
N SER A 39 -15.02 -26.30 7.89
CA SER A 39 -16.16 -25.46 8.23
C SER A 39 -16.51 -24.52 7.08
N GLY A 40 -15.51 -23.84 6.50
CA GLY A 40 -15.67 -22.99 5.31
C GLY A 40 -16.15 -23.77 4.08
N TYR A 41 -15.60 -24.96 3.86
CA TYR A 41 -15.99 -25.83 2.75
C TYR A 41 -17.45 -26.26 2.85
N PHE A 42 -17.93 -26.69 4.02
CA PHE A 42 -19.33 -27.05 4.25
C PHE A 42 -20.27 -25.85 4.17
N ALA A 43 -19.83 -24.67 4.61
CA ALA A 43 -20.61 -23.44 4.45
C ALA A 43 -20.79 -23.10 2.95
N GLY A 44 -19.75 -23.26 2.14
CA GLY A 44 -19.83 -23.10 0.68
C GLY A 44 -20.75 -24.11 0.00
N LEU A 45 -20.70 -25.38 0.42
CA LEU A 45 -21.63 -26.43 -0.09
C LEU A 45 -23.07 -26.15 0.30
N ALA A 46 -23.33 -25.64 1.50
CA ALA A 46 -24.67 -25.31 1.95
C ALA A 46 -25.29 -24.19 1.12
N GLN A 47 -24.48 -23.22 0.69
CA GLN A 47 -24.93 -22.14 -0.21
C GLN A 47 -25.20 -22.64 -1.63
N SER A 48 -24.48 -23.66 -2.10
CA SER A 48 -24.67 -24.25 -3.44
C SER A 48 -25.83 -25.26 -3.52
N SER A 49 -26.29 -25.81 -2.38
CA SER A 49 -27.33 -26.83 -2.34
C SER A 49 -28.74 -26.28 -2.08
N GLN A 50 -28.93 -24.98 -1.93
CA GLN A 50 -30.28 -24.39 -1.88
C GLN A 50 -30.81 -24.12 -3.29
N GLY A 51 -30.98 -25.21 -4.05
CA GLY A 51 -31.74 -25.24 -5.28
C GLY A 51 -33.24 -25.28 -5.03
N GLN A 52 -33.82 -24.23 -4.47
CA GLN A 52 -35.26 -23.96 -4.60
C GLN A 52 -35.39 -22.69 -5.44
N VAL A 53 -35.92 -22.89 -6.65
CA VAL A 53 -36.37 -21.82 -7.54
C VAL A 53 -37.55 -21.12 -6.88
N LEU A 54 -37.26 -20.11 -6.04
CA LEU A 54 -38.23 -19.07 -5.76
C LEU A 54 -38.18 -18.10 -6.95
N PRO A 55 -39.31 -17.45 -7.33
CA PRO A 55 -39.29 -16.51 -8.44
C PRO A 55 -38.24 -15.46 -8.13
N ILE A 56 -37.28 -15.34 -9.03
CA ILE A 56 -36.17 -14.42 -8.96
C ILE A 56 -36.77 -13.00 -8.94
N GLN A 57 -36.88 -12.41 -7.74
CA GLN A 57 -36.73 -10.97 -7.67
C GLN A 57 -35.28 -10.75 -8.08
N GLN A 58 -35.09 -10.22 -9.27
CA GLN A 58 -33.79 -9.74 -9.74
C GLN A 58 -33.34 -8.63 -8.78
N THR A 59 -32.66 -9.03 -7.70
CA THR A 59 -31.78 -8.10 -6.99
C THR A 59 -30.77 -7.69 -8.03
N ALA A 60 -30.66 -6.38 -8.26
CA ALA A 60 -29.66 -5.80 -9.13
C ALA A 60 -28.31 -6.40 -8.71
N VAL A 61 -27.70 -7.18 -9.60
CA VAL A 61 -26.35 -7.71 -9.41
C VAL A 61 -25.46 -6.50 -9.36
N ALA A 62 -24.96 -6.17 -8.17
CA ALA A 62 -23.96 -5.14 -8.03
C ALA A 62 -22.79 -5.53 -8.94
N LYS A 63 -22.59 -4.79 -10.02
CA LYS A 63 -21.45 -4.99 -10.92
C LYS A 63 -20.21 -4.64 -10.13
N SER A 64 -19.40 -5.63 -9.76
CA SER A 64 -18.10 -5.39 -9.14
C SER A 64 -17.07 -5.10 -10.23
N LEU A 65 -16.38 -3.99 -10.11
CA LEU A 65 -15.24 -3.64 -10.93
C LEU A 65 -13.97 -3.96 -10.14
N THR A 66 -13.15 -4.87 -10.65
CA THR A 66 -11.84 -5.16 -10.06
C THR A 66 -10.77 -4.44 -10.87
N ILE A 67 -10.06 -3.51 -10.23
CA ILE A 67 -8.91 -2.81 -10.81
C ILE A 67 -7.64 -3.43 -10.23
N LEU A 68 -6.81 -4.00 -11.11
CA LEU A 68 -5.54 -4.58 -10.73
C LEU A 68 -4.40 -3.70 -11.24
N PHE A 69 -3.49 -3.32 -10.36
CA PHE A 69 -2.23 -2.74 -10.81
C PHE A 69 -1.06 -3.60 -10.38
N GLY A 70 -0.07 -3.72 -11.28
CA GLY A 70 1.25 -4.19 -10.92
C GLY A 70 2.11 -2.99 -10.57
N SER A 71 2.53 -2.87 -9.31
CA SER A 71 3.51 -1.87 -8.91
C SER A 71 4.89 -2.52 -8.84
N GLN A 72 5.90 -1.87 -9.41
CA GLN A 72 7.28 -2.35 -9.34
C GLN A 72 7.89 -1.91 -8.00
N THR A 73 7.65 -2.70 -6.93
CA THR A 73 8.42 -2.55 -5.70
C THR A 73 9.78 -3.24 -5.86
N GLY A 74 10.87 -2.67 -5.33
CA GLY A 74 12.23 -3.21 -5.47
C GLY A 74 12.40 -4.68 -5.09
N ASN A 75 11.50 -5.23 -4.26
CA ASN A 75 11.53 -6.63 -3.82
C ASN A 75 11.22 -7.62 -4.94
N ALA A 76 10.25 -7.33 -5.81
CA ALA A 76 9.95 -8.20 -6.96
C ALA A 76 11.13 -8.21 -7.96
N LYS A 77 11.83 -7.07 -8.09
CA LYS A 77 13.04 -6.95 -8.91
C LYS A 77 14.20 -7.78 -8.34
N LEU A 78 14.36 -7.80 -7.00
CA LEU A 78 15.42 -8.58 -6.35
C LEU A 78 15.25 -10.07 -6.62
N VAL A 79 14.03 -10.60 -6.43
CA VAL A 79 13.68 -12.01 -6.71
C VAL A 79 13.85 -12.33 -8.20
N ALA A 80 13.45 -11.45 -9.10
CA ALA A 80 13.64 -11.62 -10.54
C ALA A 80 15.12 -11.60 -10.94
N THR A 81 15.93 -10.76 -10.28
CA THR A 81 17.40 -10.71 -10.52
C THR A 81 18.10 -11.96 -10.02
N GLU A 82 17.70 -12.51 -8.87
CA GLU A 82 18.22 -13.77 -8.35
C GLU A 82 17.83 -14.98 -9.23
N LEU A 83 16.59 -14.99 -9.74
CA LEU A 83 16.13 -15.99 -10.71
C LEU A 83 16.89 -15.87 -12.04
N LYS A 84 17.13 -14.66 -12.53
CA LYS A 84 17.93 -14.37 -13.72
C LYS A 84 19.37 -14.88 -13.56
N ALA A 85 19.98 -14.68 -12.39
CA ALA A 85 21.32 -15.19 -12.08
C ALA A 85 21.40 -16.73 -12.07
N LYS A 86 20.29 -17.40 -11.71
CA LYS A 86 20.18 -18.87 -11.70
C LYS A 86 19.87 -19.48 -13.08
N LEU A 87 19.28 -18.71 -13.99
CA LEU A 87 18.82 -19.21 -15.30
C LEU A 87 19.77 -18.90 -16.47
N GLY A 88 20.90 -18.19 -16.22
CA GLY A 88 21.85 -17.83 -17.26
C GLY A 88 21.32 -16.72 -18.19
N ASP A 89 22.14 -16.33 -19.17
CA ASP A 89 22.06 -15.10 -19.96
C ASP A 89 20.90 -15.04 -20.99
N SER A 90 19.69 -15.41 -20.59
CA SER A 90 18.48 -15.17 -21.38
C SER A 90 17.88 -13.84 -20.94
N SER A 91 17.93 -12.85 -21.80
CA SER A 91 17.39 -11.51 -21.57
C SER A 91 15.85 -11.53 -21.52
N TYR A 92 15.29 -11.83 -20.35
CA TYR A 92 13.86 -11.61 -20.08
C TYR A 92 13.70 -10.32 -19.28
N GLU A 93 13.08 -9.34 -19.89
CA GLU A 93 12.69 -8.11 -19.23
C GLU A 93 11.34 -8.35 -18.51
N PHE A 94 11.38 -8.56 -17.18
CA PHE A 94 10.18 -8.83 -16.37
C PHE A 94 9.49 -7.54 -15.91
N PHE A 95 9.40 -6.55 -16.79
CA PHE A 95 8.68 -5.32 -16.49
C PHE A 95 7.18 -5.58 -16.38
N CYS A 96 6.57 -5.26 -15.23
CA CYS A 96 5.15 -5.49 -14.91
C CYS A 96 4.67 -6.94 -15.14
N GLN A 97 5.57 -7.93 -15.05
CA GLN A 97 5.23 -9.30 -15.44
C GLN A 97 4.06 -9.88 -14.62
N THR A 98 4.04 -9.66 -13.31
CA THR A 98 2.93 -10.12 -12.45
C THR A 98 1.58 -9.54 -12.91
N GLY A 99 1.52 -8.25 -13.23
CA GLY A 99 0.31 -7.61 -13.75
C GLY A 99 -0.12 -8.19 -15.10
N LYS A 100 0.85 -8.53 -15.96
CA LYS A 100 0.61 -9.20 -17.25
C LYS A 100 0.04 -10.59 -17.06
N ASP A 101 0.58 -11.36 -16.14
CA ASP A 101 0.13 -12.72 -15.85
C ASP A 101 -1.29 -12.73 -15.24
N PHE A 102 -1.60 -11.79 -14.35
CA PHE A 102 -2.96 -11.62 -13.81
C PHE A 102 -3.96 -11.22 -14.90
N ASP A 103 -3.63 -10.23 -15.73
CA ASP A 103 -4.46 -9.78 -16.83
C ASP A 103 -4.76 -10.92 -17.81
N GLN A 104 -3.74 -11.70 -18.18
CA GLN A 104 -3.90 -12.88 -19.03
C GLN A 104 -4.77 -13.94 -18.35
N ARG A 105 -4.53 -14.22 -17.08
CA ARG A 105 -5.31 -15.22 -16.34
C ARG A 105 -6.78 -14.85 -16.22
N LEU A 106 -7.10 -13.59 -16.02
CA LEU A 106 -8.48 -13.11 -16.00
C LEU A 106 -9.14 -13.25 -17.36
N ALA A 107 -8.42 -12.94 -18.46
CA ALA A 107 -8.90 -13.14 -19.81
C ALA A 107 -9.19 -14.64 -20.10
N ASP A 108 -8.29 -15.54 -19.70
CA ASP A 108 -8.46 -16.99 -19.82
C ASP A 108 -9.68 -17.52 -19.04
N LEU A 109 -10.04 -16.87 -17.94
CA LEU A 109 -11.23 -17.16 -17.14
C LEU A 109 -12.50 -16.51 -17.68
N GLY A 110 -12.44 -15.81 -18.83
CA GLY A 110 -13.57 -15.20 -19.50
C GLY A 110 -13.92 -13.79 -19.01
N ALA A 111 -13.04 -13.13 -18.24
CA ALA A 111 -13.26 -11.75 -17.84
C ALA A 111 -13.15 -10.81 -19.07
N LYS A 112 -14.12 -9.88 -19.17
CA LYS A 112 -14.11 -8.87 -20.23
C LYS A 112 -13.26 -7.67 -19.80
N ARG A 113 -12.20 -7.38 -20.55
CA ARG A 113 -11.43 -6.16 -20.36
C ARG A 113 -12.22 -4.94 -20.84
N ILE A 114 -12.48 -3.98 -19.98
CA ILE A 114 -13.21 -2.74 -20.33
C ILE A 114 -12.28 -1.63 -20.85
N LEU A 115 -11.03 -1.65 -20.43
CA LEU A 115 -9.97 -0.76 -20.90
C LEU A 115 -8.65 -1.55 -20.96
N ASP A 116 -7.78 -1.18 -21.91
CA ASP A 116 -6.48 -1.82 -22.04
C ASP A 116 -5.61 -1.59 -20.80
N ARG A 117 -4.81 -2.61 -20.44
CA ARG A 117 -3.87 -2.53 -19.33
C ARG A 117 -2.84 -1.42 -19.60
N LEU A 118 -2.50 -0.68 -18.56
CA LEU A 118 -1.41 0.27 -18.55
C LEU A 118 -0.25 -0.30 -17.71
N ASP A 119 0.92 -0.47 -18.34
CA ASP A 119 2.13 -0.87 -17.64
C ASP A 119 2.88 0.41 -17.21
N CYS A 120 3.02 0.61 -15.89
CA CYS A 120 3.60 1.82 -15.30
C CYS A 120 5.02 1.60 -14.81
N ASP A 121 5.89 2.58 -15.01
CA ASP A 121 7.23 2.70 -14.42
C ASP A 121 7.23 3.84 -13.37
N VAL A 122 8.40 4.31 -12.96
CA VAL A 122 8.57 5.29 -11.89
C VAL A 122 7.81 6.60 -12.14
N ASP A 123 7.73 7.05 -13.39
CA ASP A 123 7.01 8.27 -13.80
C ASP A 123 5.59 7.94 -14.29
N TYR A 124 4.76 7.42 -13.41
CA TYR A 124 3.44 6.89 -13.76
C TYR A 124 2.31 7.92 -13.68
N GLU A 125 2.47 9.03 -12.97
CA GLU A 125 1.35 9.91 -12.59
C GLU A 125 0.55 10.42 -13.80
N ALA A 126 1.24 10.94 -14.83
CA ALA A 126 0.57 11.46 -16.02
C ALA A 126 -0.17 10.35 -16.81
N SER A 127 0.45 9.18 -16.92
CA SER A 127 -0.11 8.03 -17.63
C SER A 127 -1.30 7.42 -16.88
N VAL A 128 -1.20 7.32 -15.54
CA VAL A 128 -2.28 6.82 -14.68
C VAL A 128 -3.46 7.79 -14.67
N ASN A 129 -3.22 9.10 -14.60
CA ASN A 129 -4.29 10.10 -14.65
C ASN A 129 -5.06 10.00 -15.97
N ALA A 130 -4.37 9.98 -17.10
CA ALA A 130 -5.00 9.83 -18.40
C ALA A 130 -5.76 8.50 -18.56
N TRP A 131 -5.22 7.40 -18.03
CA TRP A 131 -5.88 6.10 -18.03
C TRP A 131 -7.11 6.09 -17.12
N SER A 132 -7.04 6.73 -15.94
CA SER A 132 -8.15 6.85 -15.01
C SER A 132 -9.29 7.68 -15.61
N ASP A 133 -8.99 8.80 -16.27
CA ASP A 133 -10.00 9.62 -16.96
C ASP A 133 -10.70 8.82 -18.06
N ALA A 134 -9.94 8.07 -18.85
CA ALA A 134 -10.49 7.19 -19.90
C ALA A 134 -11.35 6.06 -19.31
N LEU A 135 -10.95 5.49 -18.18
CA LEU A 135 -11.72 4.46 -17.46
C LEU A 135 -13.03 5.02 -16.92
N MET A 136 -12.99 6.19 -16.27
CA MET A 136 -14.20 6.85 -15.74
C MET A 136 -15.19 7.22 -16.83
N ALA A 137 -14.72 7.74 -17.98
CA ALA A 137 -15.55 8.01 -19.13
C ALA A 137 -16.25 6.74 -19.65
N LYS A 138 -15.49 5.63 -19.74
CA LYS A 138 -16.03 4.35 -20.23
C LYS A 138 -17.03 3.71 -19.27
N ILE A 139 -16.81 3.81 -17.95
CA ILE A 139 -17.76 3.36 -16.93
C ILE A 139 -19.04 4.21 -16.98
N ALA A 140 -18.92 5.53 -17.11
CA ALA A 140 -20.06 6.43 -17.24
C ALA A 140 -20.94 6.05 -18.46
N ASP A 141 -20.33 5.78 -19.61
CA ASP A 141 -21.05 5.34 -20.83
C ASP A 141 -21.77 3.99 -20.62
N GLU A 142 -21.13 3.03 -19.94
CA GLU A 142 -21.75 1.73 -19.66
C GLU A 142 -22.87 1.84 -18.61
N MET A 143 -22.77 2.76 -17.64
CA MET A 143 -23.82 3.04 -16.66
C MET A 143 -25.05 3.71 -17.32
N VAL A 144 -24.84 4.69 -18.18
CA VAL A 144 -25.93 5.35 -18.92
C VAL A 144 -26.69 4.36 -19.82
N GLN A 145 -25.98 3.40 -20.44
CA GLN A 145 -26.64 2.34 -21.22
C GLN A 145 -27.45 1.36 -20.35
N ALA A 146 -27.08 1.20 -19.08
CA ALA A 146 -27.81 0.35 -18.13
C ALA A 146 -29.07 1.04 -17.58
N GLU A 147 -29.09 2.36 -17.45
CA GLU A 147 -30.24 3.13 -16.95
C GLU A 147 -31.36 3.29 -17.99
N ALA A 148 -31.05 3.22 -19.28
CA ALA A 148 -32.07 3.27 -20.36
C ALA A 148 -33.02 2.08 -20.37
N GLY A 149 -32.84 1.09 -19.51
CA GLY A 149 -33.65 -0.13 -19.39
C GLY A 149 -34.45 -0.27 -18.07
N HIS A 150 -34.38 0.66 -17.13
CA HIS A 150 -35.04 0.49 -15.83
C HIS A 150 -35.85 1.72 -15.39
N THR A 151 -37.17 1.54 -15.37
CA THR A 151 -38.17 2.41 -14.73
C THR A 151 -38.04 2.29 -13.21
N GLN A 152 -37.98 3.45 -12.58
CA GLN A 152 -38.18 3.80 -11.15
C GLN A 152 -38.40 2.66 -10.16
N LEU A 153 -37.51 2.54 -9.19
CA LEU A 153 -37.81 2.02 -7.88
C LEU A 153 -37.33 3.01 -6.80
N THR A 154 -38.30 3.49 -6.07
CA THR A 154 -38.21 4.43 -4.97
C THR A 154 -37.28 3.93 -3.88
N THR A 155 -36.25 4.68 -3.58
CA THR A 155 -35.33 4.48 -2.46
C THR A 155 -36.08 4.72 -1.13
N MET A 156 -36.29 3.69 -0.36
CA MET A 156 -36.45 3.84 1.09
C MET A 156 -35.07 3.88 1.72
N ALA A 157 -34.56 5.09 1.90
CA ALA A 157 -33.35 5.33 2.68
C ALA A 157 -33.68 5.04 4.14
N SER A 158 -33.07 4.02 4.71
CA SER A 158 -32.99 3.86 6.16
C SER A 158 -31.94 4.83 6.66
N GLU A 159 -32.40 5.96 7.19
CA GLU A 159 -31.56 6.94 7.90
C GLU A 159 -31.11 6.30 9.23
N ASN A 160 -29.92 5.75 9.22
CA ASN A 160 -29.09 5.61 10.41
C ASN A 160 -27.66 6.06 10.02
N THR A 161 -27.53 7.35 9.76
CA THR A 161 -26.23 8.02 9.67
C THR A 161 -25.71 8.25 11.09
N LEU A 162 -25.03 7.25 11.64
CA LEU A 162 -23.88 7.54 12.46
C LEU A 162 -22.87 8.21 11.52
N ASN A 163 -22.44 9.44 11.83
CA ASN A 163 -21.35 10.10 11.12
C ASN A 163 -20.07 9.29 11.35
N VAL A 164 -19.86 8.26 10.54
CA VAL A 164 -18.59 7.55 10.47
C VAL A 164 -17.66 8.52 9.75
N VAL A 165 -16.74 9.12 10.47
CA VAL A 165 -15.65 9.90 9.87
C VAL A 165 -14.79 8.89 9.12
N GLU A 166 -14.87 8.87 7.80
CA GLU A 166 -14.06 7.98 6.97
C GLU A 166 -12.66 8.59 6.81
N TYR A 167 -11.70 8.03 7.54
CA TYR A 167 -10.30 8.42 7.41
C TYR A 167 -9.69 7.81 6.14
N ASN A 168 -8.94 8.63 5.40
CA ASN A 168 -8.33 8.23 4.14
C ASN A 168 -7.01 9.00 3.91
N LYS A 169 -6.37 8.76 2.79
CA LYS A 169 -5.10 9.40 2.42
C LYS A 169 -5.11 10.93 2.53
N LYS A 170 -6.24 11.59 2.21
CA LYS A 170 -6.37 13.06 2.28
C LYS A 170 -6.69 13.55 3.68
N PHE A 171 -7.42 12.76 4.43
CA PHE A 171 -7.87 13.05 5.79
C PHE A 171 -7.47 11.91 6.73
N PRO A 172 -6.17 11.75 7.02
CA PRO A 172 -5.68 10.66 7.87
C PRO A 172 -6.10 10.86 9.32
N PHE A 173 -6.24 9.76 10.04
CA PHE A 173 -6.41 9.78 11.48
C PHE A 173 -5.10 10.14 12.17
N LYS A 174 -5.19 10.94 13.23
CA LYS A 174 -4.06 11.28 14.11
C LYS A 174 -3.98 10.25 15.22
N ALA A 175 -3.18 9.24 14.98
CA ALA A 175 -2.94 8.15 15.89
C ALA A 175 -1.73 8.41 16.80
N SER A 176 -1.60 7.64 17.88
CA SER A 176 -0.42 7.68 18.74
C SER A 176 0.41 6.41 18.58
N LEU A 177 1.74 6.54 18.54
CA LEU A 177 2.65 5.42 18.62
C LEU A 177 2.61 4.85 20.05
N LEU A 178 2.26 3.57 20.21
CA LEU A 178 2.25 2.89 21.51
C LEU A 178 3.59 2.21 21.80
N THR A 179 4.11 1.49 20.82
CA THR A 179 5.33 0.68 20.97
C THR A 179 6.17 0.71 19.70
N SER A 180 7.49 0.75 19.88
CA SER A 180 8.49 0.54 18.81
C SER A 180 9.59 -0.40 19.29
N GLN A 181 9.32 -1.70 19.26
CA GLN A 181 10.22 -2.72 19.80
C GLN A 181 11.02 -3.43 18.71
N LYS A 182 12.36 -3.46 18.85
CA LYS A 182 13.21 -4.29 18.00
C LYS A 182 12.98 -5.77 18.29
N ILE A 183 12.61 -6.54 17.26
CA ILE A 183 12.33 -7.98 17.35
C ILE A 183 13.42 -8.87 16.74
N THR A 184 14.43 -8.29 16.10
CA THR A 184 15.59 -9.05 15.60
C THR A 184 16.62 -9.28 16.68
N GLY A 185 17.23 -10.48 16.67
CA GLY A 185 18.29 -10.87 17.62
C GLY A 185 19.53 -10.00 17.52
N ARG A 186 20.41 -10.09 18.53
CA ARG A 186 21.61 -9.24 18.67
C ARG A 186 22.58 -9.38 17.51
N ASP A 187 22.67 -10.57 16.90
CA ASP A 187 23.58 -10.87 15.79
C ASP A 187 22.97 -10.62 14.41
N SER A 188 21.73 -10.11 14.35
CA SER A 188 21.10 -9.76 13.09
C SER A 188 21.63 -8.45 12.55
N VAL A 189 22.01 -8.46 11.28
CA VAL A 189 22.37 -7.25 10.52
C VAL A 189 21.14 -6.41 10.17
N LYS A 190 19.93 -6.96 10.36
CA LYS A 190 18.67 -6.27 10.11
C LYS A 190 18.10 -5.71 11.42
N ASP A 191 17.59 -4.49 11.38
CA ASP A 191 16.73 -3.93 12.41
C ASP A 191 15.28 -4.06 11.95
N ILE A 192 14.55 -5.01 12.53
CA ILE A 192 13.11 -5.20 12.28
C ILE A 192 12.40 -4.90 13.59
N ARG A 193 11.34 -4.11 13.50
CA ARG A 193 10.57 -3.64 14.64
C ARG A 193 9.13 -4.06 14.58
N HIS A 194 8.61 -4.40 15.74
CA HIS A 194 7.20 -4.46 16.01
C HIS A 194 6.76 -3.06 16.42
N ILE A 195 5.79 -2.53 15.70
CA ILE A 195 5.23 -1.19 15.90
C ILE A 195 3.77 -1.34 16.23
N GLU A 196 3.33 -0.76 17.34
CA GLU A 196 1.93 -0.70 17.75
C GLU A 196 1.45 0.74 17.67
N VAL A 197 0.30 0.95 17.04
CA VAL A 197 -0.31 2.28 16.86
C VAL A 197 -1.74 2.24 17.36
N SER A 198 -2.12 3.20 18.21
CA SER A 198 -3.48 3.34 18.72
C SER A 198 -4.44 3.82 17.64
N LEU A 199 -5.57 3.15 17.52
CA LEU A 199 -6.73 3.58 16.74
C LEU A 199 -7.91 4.00 17.62
N GLU A 200 -7.69 4.21 18.94
CA GLU A 200 -8.71 4.62 19.88
C GLU A 200 -9.45 5.87 19.39
N ASP A 201 -10.76 5.88 19.55
CA ASP A 201 -11.66 6.95 19.08
C ASP A 201 -11.71 7.19 17.56
N SER A 202 -11.02 6.40 16.74
CA SER A 202 -11.04 6.56 15.29
C SER A 202 -12.27 5.93 14.62
N GLY A 203 -12.78 4.85 15.18
CA GLY A 203 -13.79 4.00 14.54
C GLY A 203 -13.26 3.27 13.30
N ILE A 204 -11.94 3.28 13.03
CA ILE A 204 -11.33 2.58 11.90
C ILE A 204 -11.50 1.08 12.10
N GLN A 205 -11.95 0.41 11.05
CA GLN A 205 -12.05 -1.04 10.98
C GLN A 205 -11.07 -1.55 9.91
N TYR A 206 -10.41 -2.68 10.19
CA TYR A 206 -9.50 -3.32 9.25
C TYR A 206 -9.59 -4.84 9.32
N GLN A 207 -9.08 -5.50 8.30
CA GLN A 207 -8.94 -6.95 8.24
C GLN A 207 -7.46 -7.34 8.11
N ALA A 208 -7.13 -8.54 8.54
CA ALA A 208 -5.78 -9.07 8.32
C ALA A 208 -5.45 -9.13 6.82
N GLY A 209 -4.38 -8.47 6.43
CA GLY A 209 -3.97 -8.34 5.03
C GLY A 209 -4.20 -6.95 4.42
N ASP A 210 -5.01 -6.11 5.06
CA ASP A 210 -5.10 -4.69 4.70
C ASP A 210 -3.76 -3.99 4.93
N ALA A 211 -3.62 -2.81 4.36
CA ALA A 211 -2.43 -1.98 4.53
C ALA A 211 -2.73 -0.74 5.37
N LEU A 212 -1.83 -0.42 6.31
CA LEU A 212 -1.83 0.84 7.00
C LEU A 212 -0.98 1.85 6.23
N GLY A 213 -1.61 2.91 5.75
CA GLY A 213 -0.92 4.06 5.18
C GLY A 213 -0.39 4.97 6.29
N VAL A 214 0.91 5.22 6.29
CA VAL A 214 1.60 6.02 7.31
C VAL A 214 2.21 7.26 6.66
N TRP A 215 1.75 8.43 7.10
CA TRP A 215 2.41 9.70 6.84
C TRP A 215 3.54 9.90 7.85
N PHE A 216 4.66 10.43 7.40
CA PHE A 216 5.86 10.60 8.22
C PHE A 216 6.44 12.00 8.05
N ASN A 217 7.37 12.37 8.90
CA ASN A 217 8.21 13.54 8.74
C ASN A 217 9.60 13.10 8.30
N ASN A 218 10.22 13.87 7.41
CA ASN A 218 11.62 13.69 7.07
C ASN A 218 12.51 13.99 8.30
N ASP A 219 13.73 13.46 8.27
CA ASP A 219 14.71 13.75 9.30
C ASP A 219 15.15 15.23 9.21
N GLU A 220 15.01 15.95 10.32
CA GLU A 220 15.41 17.37 10.41
C GLU A 220 16.89 17.59 10.14
N GLN A 221 17.74 16.59 10.46
CA GLN A 221 19.15 16.65 10.14
C GLN A 221 19.38 16.54 8.62
N LEU A 222 18.69 15.61 7.96
CA LEU A 222 18.73 15.50 6.49
C LEU A 222 18.28 16.80 5.81
N VAL A 223 17.23 17.43 6.33
CA VAL A 223 16.73 18.71 5.82
C VAL A 223 17.78 19.82 6.03
N SER A 224 18.37 19.86 7.22
CA SER A 224 19.40 20.87 7.54
C SER A 224 20.63 20.71 6.67
N ASP A 225 21.10 19.47 6.48
CA ASP A 225 22.25 19.16 5.63
C ASP A 225 21.98 19.54 4.16
N LEU A 226 20.78 19.29 3.66
CA LEU A 226 20.38 19.66 2.30
C LEU A 226 20.37 21.18 2.10
N LEU A 227 19.78 21.91 3.06
CA LEU A 227 19.72 23.37 3.01
C LEU A 227 21.12 24.01 3.12
N GLU A 228 21.99 23.44 3.97
CA GLU A 228 23.39 23.89 4.09
C GLU A 228 24.18 23.70 2.77
N LEU A 229 24.04 22.55 2.12
CA LEU A 229 24.66 22.26 0.82
C LEU A 229 24.24 23.26 -0.25
N LEU A 230 22.98 23.68 -0.22
CA LEU A 230 22.42 24.63 -1.18
C LEU A 230 22.59 26.10 -0.76
N ALA A 231 23.12 26.35 0.44
CA ALA A 231 23.24 27.67 1.06
C ALA A 231 21.89 28.44 1.14
N ILE A 232 20.79 27.70 1.45
CA ILE A 232 19.45 28.27 1.61
C ILE A 232 19.16 28.48 3.09
N ASP A 233 18.63 29.66 3.46
CA ASP A 233 18.18 29.92 4.84
C ASP A 233 16.92 29.09 5.14
N LYS A 234 16.96 28.28 6.20
CA LYS A 234 15.86 27.42 6.63
C LYS A 234 14.56 28.16 6.93
N ASN A 235 14.64 29.48 7.25
CA ASN A 235 13.50 30.34 7.55
C ASN A 235 12.95 31.05 6.30
N GLU A 236 13.56 30.83 5.12
CA GLU A 236 13.08 31.44 3.88
C GLU A 236 11.64 31.01 3.61
N SER A 237 10.77 31.99 3.34
CA SER A 237 9.37 31.72 3.07
C SER A 237 9.17 31.27 1.64
N ILE A 238 8.45 30.17 1.46
CA ILE A 238 8.07 29.61 0.16
C ILE A 238 6.54 29.51 0.03
N LYS A 239 6.09 29.34 -1.20
CA LYS A 239 4.67 29.04 -1.50
C LYS A 239 4.55 27.57 -1.92
N LEU A 240 3.70 26.83 -1.23
CA LEU A 240 3.35 25.47 -1.59
C LEU A 240 1.81 25.36 -1.66
N ALA A 241 1.28 25.21 -2.88
CA ALA A 241 -0.15 25.38 -3.18
C ALA A 241 -0.68 26.74 -2.66
N GLU A 242 -1.70 26.73 -1.81
CA GLU A 242 -2.32 27.95 -1.24
C GLU A 242 -1.67 28.40 0.10
N GLN A 243 -0.61 27.72 0.55
CA GLN A 243 0.01 27.96 1.86
C GLN A 243 1.37 28.64 1.72
N SER A 244 1.68 29.55 2.66
CA SER A 244 3.02 30.08 2.86
C SER A 244 3.63 29.41 4.08
N LEU A 245 4.77 28.75 3.88
CA LEU A 245 5.52 27.99 4.90
C LEU A 245 6.99 28.40 4.86
N THR A 246 7.73 28.07 5.90
CA THR A 246 9.19 28.07 5.77
C THR A 246 9.64 26.90 4.90
N ILE A 247 10.79 27.06 4.21
CA ILE A 247 11.36 25.95 3.43
C ILE A 247 11.65 24.74 4.32
N PHE A 248 12.04 24.95 5.57
CA PHE A 248 12.29 23.88 6.53
C PHE A 248 11.03 23.07 6.82
N GLU A 249 9.91 23.73 7.16
CA GLU A 249 8.62 23.07 7.41
C GLU A 249 8.14 22.29 6.18
N ALA A 250 8.28 22.90 5.00
CA ALA A 250 7.88 22.25 3.75
C ALA A 250 8.68 20.97 3.47
N LEU A 251 9.99 21.00 3.70
CA LEU A 251 10.89 19.84 3.50
C LEU A 251 10.67 18.77 4.56
N VAL A 252 10.41 19.13 5.81
CA VAL A 252 10.14 18.15 6.88
C VAL A 252 8.83 17.43 6.66
N GLU A 253 7.76 18.15 6.28
CA GLU A 253 6.41 17.57 6.36
C GLU A 253 5.74 17.27 5.01
N LYS A 254 6.15 17.89 3.91
CA LYS A 254 5.35 17.93 2.68
C LYS A 254 6.04 17.36 1.46
N LEU A 255 7.37 17.29 1.42
CA LEU A 255 8.13 16.99 0.22
C LEU A 255 8.98 15.73 0.37
N GLU A 256 9.11 14.96 -0.72
CA GLU A 256 9.87 13.71 -0.73
C GLU A 256 11.38 13.98 -0.83
N LEU A 257 12.14 13.48 0.14
CA LEU A 257 13.61 13.62 0.18
C LEU A 257 14.37 12.29 0.16
N THR A 258 13.71 11.20 0.58
CA THR A 258 14.39 9.91 0.77
C THR A 258 14.42 9.01 -0.47
N LEU A 259 13.75 9.44 -1.53
CA LEU A 259 13.73 8.77 -2.83
C LEU A 259 14.09 9.79 -3.91
N SER A 260 15.08 9.50 -4.74
CA SER A 260 15.34 10.28 -5.95
C SER A 260 14.54 9.71 -7.14
N TYR A 261 14.21 10.55 -8.09
CA TYR A 261 13.36 10.18 -9.23
C TYR A 261 13.67 11.06 -10.46
N PRO A 262 13.35 10.56 -11.68
CA PRO A 262 13.74 11.20 -12.95
C PRO A 262 13.27 12.65 -13.11
N THR A 263 12.04 12.97 -12.69
CA THR A 263 11.52 14.35 -12.81
C THR A 263 12.28 15.33 -11.95
N PHE A 264 12.72 14.93 -10.73
CA PHE A 264 13.61 15.73 -9.92
C PHE A 264 14.96 15.93 -10.60
N ALA A 265 15.61 14.84 -11.05
CA ALA A 265 16.92 14.94 -11.68
C ALA A 265 16.90 15.86 -12.90
N LYS A 266 15.82 15.80 -13.70
CA LYS A 266 15.61 16.66 -14.87
C LYS A 266 15.46 18.13 -14.46
N ALA A 267 14.53 18.44 -13.53
CA ALA A 267 14.28 19.81 -13.07
C ALA A 267 15.52 20.40 -12.39
N TYR A 268 16.21 19.59 -11.57
CA TYR A 268 17.42 20.01 -10.87
C TYR A 268 18.58 20.31 -11.83
N ASN A 269 18.71 19.56 -12.92
CA ASN A 269 19.78 19.79 -13.90
C ASN A 269 19.64 21.12 -14.65
N GLU A 270 18.46 21.72 -14.67
CA GLU A 270 18.29 23.09 -15.21
C GLU A 270 19.09 24.12 -14.42
N TYR A 271 19.35 23.85 -13.15
CA TYR A 271 20.14 24.68 -12.24
C TYR A 271 21.60 24.19 -12.11
N ALA A 272 21.81 22.88 -12.07
CA ALA A 272 23.13 22.27 -11.96
C ALA A 272 23.93 22.43 -13.24
N ALA A 273 23.28 22.50 -14.39
CA ALA A 273 23.85 22.59 -15.73
C ALA A 273 25.00 21.59 -15.94
N SER A 274 24.83 20.38 -15.45
CA SER A 274 25.82 19.31 -15.52
C SER A 274 25.66 18.50 -16.81
N ASP A 275 26.67 18.49 -17.64
CA ASP A 275 26.73 17.65 -18.86
C ASP A 275 26.67 16.16 -18.51
N GLU A 276 27.24 15.76 -17.37
CA GLU A 276 27.24 14.38 -16.90
C GLU A 276 25.83 13.93 -16.50
N LEU A 277 25.10 14.78 -15.76
CA LEU A 277 23.71 14.50 -15.40
C LEU A 277 22.81 14.52 -16.65
N ALA A 278 23.04 15.46 -17.56
CA ALA A 278 22.35 15.54 -18.85
C ALA A 278 22.52 14.23 -19.65
N ALA A 279 23.74 13.71 -19.75
CA ALA A 279 24.00 12.44 -20.43
C ALA A 279 23.25 11.25 -19.77
N LYS A 280 23.15 11.24 -18.43
CA LYS A 280 22.35 10.22 -17.73
C LYS A 280 20.84 10.36 -17.99
N LEU A 281 20.34 11.59 -18.14
CA LEU A 281 18.94 11.86 -18.47
C LEU A 281 18.53 11.37 -19.87
N GLU A 282 19.47 11.26 -20.80
CA GLU A 282 19.22 10.72 -22.14
C GLU A 282 19.04 9.19 -22.14
N ASP A 283 19.67 8.47 -21.20
CA ASP A 283 19.57 7.02 -21.08
C ASP A 283 18.76 6.63 -19.84
N LYS A 284 17.51 6.21 -20.06
CA LYS A 284 16.59 5.81 -18.97
C LYS A 284 17.14 4.66 -18.10
N ALA A 285 17.88 3.73 -18.68
CA ALA A 285 18.42 2.60 -17.94
C ALA A 285 19.56 3.04 -17.00
N VAL A 286 20.47 3.88 -17.52
CA VAL A 286 21.55 4.48 -16.74
C VAL A 286 21.01 5.36 -15.64
N LEU A 287 20.04 6.23 -15.97
CA LEU A 287 19.41 7.11 -14.99
C LEU A 287 18.74 6.33 -13.86
N ARG A 288 17.99 5.28 -14.19
CA ARG A 288 17.31 4.44 -13.20
C ARG A 288 18.29 3.79 -12.23
N VAL A 289 19.40 3.25 -12.72
CA VAL A 289 20.45 2.66 -11.87
C VAL A 289 21.06 3.73 -10.97
N TYR A 290 21.38 4.88 -11.54
CA TYR A 290 21.95 6.01 -10.80
C TYR A 290 21.02 6.46 -9.65
N LEU A 291 19.73 6.67 -9.92
CA LEU A 291 18.76 7.17 -8.94
C LEU A 291 18.35 6.10 -7.90
N ALA A 292 18.40 4.82 -8.25
CA ALA A 292 18.03 3.73 -7.33
C ALA A 292 18.94 3.64 -6.09
N GLU A 293 20.17 4.15 -6.18
CA GLU A 293 21.17 4.11 -5.12
C GLU A 293 21.33 5.44 -4.39
N ARG A 294 20.48 6.43 -4.68
CA ARG A 294 20.62 7.80 -4.18
C ARG A 294 19.35 8.36 -3.59
N GLN A 295 19.50 9.16 -2.58
CA GLN A 295 18.49 10.09 -2.11
C GLN A 295 18.64 11.45 -2.80
N ILE A 296 17.70 12.36 -2.59
CA ILE A 296 17.74 13.72 -3.17
C ILE A 296 19.06 14.44 -2.82
N ILE A 297 19.50 14.33 -1.57
CA ILE A 297 20.73 14.97 -1.09
C ILE A 297 21.99 14.49 -1.81
N ASP A 298 22.01 13.21 -2.24
CA ASP A 298 23.16 12.67 -2.96
C ASP A 298 23.26 13.21 -4.37
N VAL A 299 22.13 13.42 -5.04
CA VAL A 299 22.10 14.07 -6.36
C VAL A 299 22.62 15.51 -6.24
N VAL A 300 22.26 16.21 -5.15
CA VAL A 300 22.74 17.56 -4.88
C VAL A 300 24.24 17.59 -4.58
N ARG A 301 24.77 16.58 -3.87
CA ARG A 301 26.22 16.42 -3.61
C ARG A 301 27.01 16.12 -4.87
N ASP A 302 26.47 15.22 -5.72
CA ASP A 302 27.13 14.85 -6.98
C ASP A 302 27.17 16.02 -7.96
N TYR A 303 26.13 16.86 -7.98
CA TYR A 303 25.97 17.96 -8.94
C TYR A 303 25.58 19.26 -8.22
N PRO A 304 26.55 19.95 -7.55
CA PRO A 304 26.24 21.18 -6.81
C PRO A 304 25.64 22.26 -7.71
N ALA A 305 24.55 22.88 -7.24
CA ALA A 305 23.82 23.92 -7.97
C ALA A 305 23.52 25.13 -7.08
N LYS A 306 23.21 26.26 -7.70
CA LYS A 306 22.66 27.44 -7.03
C LYS A 306 21.21 27.61 -7.45
N LEU A 307 20.32 27.53 -6.51
CA LEU A 307 18.89 27.73 -6.72
C LEU A 307 18.24 28.35 -5.46
N SER A 308 17.14 29.04 -5.64
CA SER A 308 16.38 29.59 -4.51
C SER A 308 15.58 28.50 -3.79
N ALA A 309 15.10 28.80 -2.59
CA ALA A 309 14.20 27.92 -1.84
C ALA A 309 12.96 27.51 -2.66
N GLN A 310 12.34 28.47 -3.37
CA GLN A 310 11.16 28.17 -4.20
C GLN A 310 11.51 27.24 -5.37
N GLN A 311 12.64 27.44 -6.04
CA GLN A 311 13.08 26.57 -7.12
C GLN A 311 13.35 25.14 -6.66
N LEU A 312 13.88 24.94 -5.44
CA LEU A 312 14.03 23.62 -4.84
C LEU A 312 12.66 22.97 -4.61
N VAL A 313 11.71 23.70 -4.03
CA VAL A 313 10.33 23.21 -3.80
C VAL A 313 9.66 22.82 -5.10
N ASP A 314 9.79 23.65 -6.14
CA ASP A 314 9.16 23.39 -7.45
C ASP A 314 9.78 22.17 -8.18
N ALA A 315 11.03 21.81 -7.87
CA ALA A 315 11.66 20.61 -8.40
C ALA A 315 11.27 19.33 -7.64
N LEU A 316 10.80 19.45 -6.39
CA LEU A 316 10.47 18.33 -5.54
C LEU A 316 8.99 17.92 -5.71
N ARG A 317 8.71 16.64 -5.58
CA ARG A 317 7.33 16.11 -5.53
C ARG A 317 6.79 16.09 -4.11
N PRO A 318 5.46 16.13 -3.95
CA PRO A 318 4.84 15.91 -2.66
C PRO A 318 5.26 14.58 -2.03
N MET A 319 5.38 14.56 -0.72
CA MET A 319 5.55 13.34 0.06
C MET A 319 4.34 12.42 -0.16
N ALA A 320 4.60 11.12 -0.24
CA ALA A 320 3.56 10.11 -0.26
C ALA A 320 3.65 9.24 1.00
N PRO A 321 2.53 8.83 1.58
CA PRO A 321 2.54 7.89 2.70
C PRO A 321 3.18 6.56 2.28
N ARG A 322 3.68 5.81 3.25
CA ARG A 322 4.15 4.43 3.01
C ARG A 322 3.11 3.45 3.51
N LEU A 323 2.83 2.44 2.71
CA LEU A 323 1.91 1.36 3.04
C LEU A 323 2.68 0.24 3.72
N TYR A 324 2.16 -0.21 4.84
CA TYR A 324 2.67 -1.36 5.59
C TYR A 324 1.53 -2.38 5.75
N SER A 325 1.76 -3.62 5.38
CA SER A 325 0.79 -4.69 5.65
C SER A 325 0.54 -4.81 7.14
N ILE A 326 -0.73 -4.85 7.53
CA ILE A 326 -1.15 -4.99 8.92
C ILE A 326 -0.83 -6.41 9.40
N ALA A 327 -0.18 -6.52 10.54
CA ALA A 327 0.30 -7.76 11.13
C ALA A 327 -0.53 -8.23 12.33
N SER A 328 -1.59 -7.51 12.69
CA SER A 328 -2.52 -7.82 13.78
C SER A 328 -3.89 -8.26 13.27
N SER A 329 -4.65 -8.89 14.15
CA SER A 329 -6.09 -9.12 13.99
C SER A 329 -6.83 -8.14 14.89
N GLN A 330 -7.70 -7.31 14.33
CA GLN A 330 -8.46 -6.33 15.11
C GLN A 330 -9.34 -6.99 16.19
N ALA A 331 -9.82 -8.20 15.96
CA ALA A 331 -10.57 -8.95 16.96
C ALA A 331 -9.75 -9.32 18.22
N GLU A 332 -8.40 -9.31 18.13
CA GLU A 332 -7.49 -9.61 19.24
C GLU A 332 -6.97 -8.34 19.91
N VAL A 333 -6.69 -7.29 19.11
CA VAL A 333 -6.02 -6.07 19.59
C VAL A 333 -6.95 -4.87 19.70
N GLU A 334 -8.24 -5.04 19.37
CA GLU A 334 -9.32 -4.04 19.50
C GLU A 334 -9.00 -2.71 18.82
N ASP A 335 -8.66 -1.68 19.59
CA ASP A 335 -8.39 -0.31 19.15
C ASP A 335 -6.90 -0.06 18.82
N GLU A 336 -6.21 -1.09 18.36
CA GLU A 336 -4.80 -1.00 17.95
C GLU A 336 -4.58 -1.56 16.55
N VAL A 337 -3.46 -1.18 15.94
CA VAL A 337 -2.95 -1.79 14.71
C VAL A 337 -1.46 -2.03 14.85
N HIS A 338 -1.02 -3.26 14.53
CA HIS A 338 0.38 -3.66 14.65
C HIS A 338 1.02 -3.84 13.28
N LEU A 339 2.27 -3.41 13.16
CA LEU A 339 3.07 -3.52 11.96
C LEU A 339 4.38 -4.24 12.25
N THR A 340 4.91 -4.91 11.24
CA THR A 340 6.29 -5.41 11.24
C THR A 340 7.10 -4.59 10.24
N VAL A 341 7.96 -3.72 10.75
CA VAL A 341 8.70 -2.72 9.97
C VAL A 341 10.18 -3.05 9.91
N ALA A 342 10.70 -3.28 8.71
CA ALA A 342 12.15 -3.32 8.49
C ALA A 342 12.69 -1.89 8.40
N VAL A 343 13.59 -1.53 9.29
CA VAL A 343 14.23 -0.21 9.29
C VAL A 343 15.22 -0.15 8.13
N VAL A 344 14.98 0.81 7.24
CA VAL A 344 15.92 1.09 6.15
C VAL A 344 17.02 1.99 6.68
N GLU A 345 18.22 1.46 6.74
CA GLU A 345 19.41 2.19 7.14
C GLU A 345 20.64 1.55 6.44
N TYR A 346 21.45 2.38 5.80
CA TYR A 346 22.60 1.90 5.04
C TYR A 346 23.65 2.99 4.86
N ASP A 347 24.89 2.59 4.64
CA ASP A 347 25.98 3.49 4.30
C ASP A 347 26.22 3.44 2.78
N ALA A 348 26.16 4.60 2.13
CA ALA A 348 26.43 4.75 0.70
C ALA A 348 27.05 6.11 0.41
N HIS A 349 27.89 6.19 -0.62
CA HIS A 349 28.52 7.46 -1.07
C HIS A 349 29.28 8.22 0.04
N GLY A 350 29.75 7.50 1.07
CA GLY A 350 30.44 8.11 2.22
C GLY A 350 29.52 8.70 3.30
N TYR A 351 28.21 8.49 3.19
CA TYR A 351 27.20 9.01 4.12
C TYR A 351 26.27 7.91 4.60
N ARG A 352 25.70 8.13 5.81
CA ARG A 352 24.66 7.28 6.35
C ARG A 352 23.29 7.74 5.88
N HIS A 353 22.49 6.81 5.41
CA HIS A 353 21.15 7.04 4.88
C HIS A 353 20.10 6.33 5.73
N GLN A 354 18.93 6.93 5.83
CA GLN A 354 17.77 6.35 6.50
C GLN A 354 16.54 6.42 5.60
N GLY A 355 15.65 5.43 5.73
CA GLY A 355 14.34 5.48 5.12
C GLY A 355 13.43 6.52 5.79
N GLY A 356 12.58 7.18 5.01
CA GLY A 356 11.68 8.20 5.52
C GLY A 356 10.74 7.66 6.60
N ALA A 357 9.76 6.86 6.22
CA ALA A 357 8.76 6.34 7.15
C ALA A 357 9.31 5.30 8.15
N SER A 358 10.15 4.37 7.70
CA SER A 358 10.72 3.36 8.62
C SER A 358 11.65 3.98 9.65
N GLY A 359 12.45 4.96 9.27
CA GLY A 359 13.28 5.73 10.19
C GLY A 359 12.46 6.61 11.14
N PHE A 360 11.36 7.20 10.64
CA PHE A 360 10.42 7.95 11.47
C PHE A 360 9.82 7.08 12.56
N LEU A 361 9.13 5.99 12.20
CA LEU A 361 8.46 5.08 13.15
C LEU A 361 9.42 4.42 14.13
N ALA A 362 10.64 4.11 13.70
CA ALA A 362 11.56 3.33 14.47
C ALA A 362 12.50 4.15 15.38
N LYS A 363 12.81 5.39 15.02
CA LYS A 363 13.90 6.13 15.63
C LYS A 363 13.59 7.58 15.99
N ARG A 364 12.66 8.22 15.27
CA ARG A 364 12.38 9.65 15.43
C ARG A 364 11.06 9.94 16.12
N LEU A 365 10.12 9.00 16.08
CA LEU A 365 8.85 9.11 16.78
C LEU A 365 8.99 8.44 18.16
N GLU A 366 8.74 9.18 19.21
CA GLU A 366 8.72 8.66 20.59
C GLU A 366 7.36 8.00 20.90
N GLU A 367 7.31 7.09 21.86
CA GLU A 367 6.05 6.52 22.35
C GLU A 367 5.13 7.66 22.86
N GLY A 368 3.86 7.60 22.49
CA GLY A 368 2.89 8.68 22.68
C GLY A 368 2.93 9.78 21.61
N GLY A 369 3.89 9.75 20.69
CA GLY A 369 4.00 10.71 19.60
C GLY A 369 2.94 10.51 18.52
N GLU A 370 2.53 11.60 17.85
CA GLU A 370 1.50 11.60 16.80
C GLU A 370 2.02 11.01 15.49
N VAL A 371 1.27 10.07 14.93
CA VAL A 371 1.44 9.54 13.59
C VAL A 371 0.12 9.60 12.82
N ARG A 372 0.16 10.07 11.58
CA ARG A 372 -1.05 10.18 10.75
C ARG A 372 -1.20 8.93 9.91
N VAL A 373 -2.35 8.24 10.08
CA VAL A 373 -2.60 6.92 9.46
C VAL A 373 -3.97 6.83 8.79
N PHE A 374 -4.10 5.88 7.87
CA PHE A 374 -5.37 5.46 7.26
C PHE A 374 -5.24 4.00 6.82
N VAL A 375 -6.37 3.32 6.64
CA VAL A 375 -6.39 1.93 6.12
C VAL A 375 -6.71 1.96 4.62
N GLU A 376 -6.01 1.09 3.85
CA GLU A 376 -6.17 0.93 2.40
C GLU A 376 -6.30 -0.55 2.03
#